data_59d889c79317e2f595efe1188f8e9959
#
_entry.id   59d889c79317e2f595efe1188f8e9959
#
_cell.length_a   1.000
_cell.length_b   1.000
_cell.length_c   1.000
_cell.angle_alpha   90.00
_cell.angle_beta   90.00
_cell.angle_gamma   90.00
#
_symmetry.space_group_name_H-M   'P 1'
#
loop_
_entity.id
_entity.type
_entity.pdbx_description
1 polymer ?
#
loop_
_entity_poly.entity_id
_entity_poly.type
_entity_poly.pdbx_seq_one_letter_code
_entity_poly.pdbx_strand_id
1 'polypeptide(L)'
;MAHQPPPNRGGKVSRRDFLKLMAAAGTVLTFVPFVDWGKFLPNPTAKVASRAKVELADGTQANVKTFPVNSSKAVIYPKTDDPTLNKESFRTWQFIRLPEELGGTKNDISAFRMYSMVCLHLWCLWKYWPDPGRKRGECPCHGSMYDPLTGKAFAGPASLQAPPSNVLARLDLEIDSSGNIWIKPPNWSPNGNGIVGYGRFLRE
;
A
#
# COMPACT_ATOMS: atom_id res chain seq x y z
N MET A 1 29.74 -57.68 -47.61
CA MET A 1 29.10 -56.37 -47.43
C MET A 1 29.10 -56.06 -45.97
N ALA A 2 30.01 -55.21 -45.53
CA ALA A 2 30.13 -54.84 -44.13
C ALA A 2 29.11 -53.73 -43.79
N HIS A 3 28.25 -53.98 -42.81
CA HIS A 3 27.24 -53.04 -42.33
C HIS A 3 27.92 -51.99 -41.45
N GLN A 4 28.05 -50.76 -41.93
CA GLN A 4 28.51 -49.66 -41.13
C GLN A 4 27.36 -49.21 -40.18
N PRO A 5 27.65 -49.09 -38.87
CA PRO A 5 26.64 -48.53 -37.95
C PRO A 5 26.40 -47.05 -38.24
N PRO A 6 25.21 -46.54 -38.02
CA PRO A 6 24.88 -45.12 -38.23
C PRO A 6 25.70 -44.24 -37.29
N PRO A 7 26.10 -43.03 -37.72
CA PRO A 7 26.85 -42.13 -36.89
C PRO A 7 26.04 -41.70 -35.68
N ASN A 8 26.60 -41.91 -34.51
CA ASN A 8 26.04 -41.47 -33.24
C ASN A 8 26.01 -39.92 -33.20
N ARG A 9 24.82 -39.33 -33.50
CA ARG A 9 24.56 -37.88 -33.38
C ARG A 9 24.20 -37.50 -31.96
N GLY A 10 25.00 -37.95 -31.02
CA GLY A 10 25.01 -37.35 -29.67
C GLY A 10 25.71 -35.99 -29.76
N GLY A 11 25.01 -34.97 -30.16
CA GLY A 11 25.56 -33.60 -30.22
C GLY A 11 26.02 -33.15 -28.85
N LYS A 12 27.33 -33.29 -28.57
CA LYS A 12 27.94 -32.71 -27.37
C LYS A 12 27.84 -31.20 -27.52
N VAL A 13 26.98 -30.58 -26.73
CA VAL A 13 26.92 -29.11 -26.61
C VAL A 13 28.31 -28.61 -26.23
N SER A 14 28.92 -27.76 -27.07
CA SER A 14 30.23 -27.20 -26.76
C SER A 14 30.15 -26.32 -25.51
N ARG A 15 31.25 -26.19 -24.76
CA ARG A 15 31.30 -25.26 -23.61
C ARG A 15 30.88 -23.85 -24.01
N ARG A 16 31.23 -23.41 -25.21
CA ARG A 16 30.89 -22.11 -25.75
C ARG A 16 29.37 -21.99 -26.02
N ASP A 17 28.75 -23.03 -26.55
CA ASP A 17 27.30 -23.04 -26.84
C ASP A 17 26.48 -23.15 -25.55
N PHE A 18 26.98 -23.90 -24.57
CA PHE A 18 26.40 -23.93 -23.21
C PHE A 18 26.42 -22.54 -22.57
N LEU A 19 27.56 -21.84 -22.61
CA LEU A 19 27.66 -20.49 -22.07
C LEU A 19 26.77 -19.49 -22.79
N LYS A 20 26.64 -19.60 -24.11
CA LYS A 20 25.66 -18.78 -24.89
C LYS A 20 24.23 -19.06 -24.48
N LEU A 21 23.87 -20.35 -24.30
CA LEU A 21 22.55 -20.76 -23.85
C LEU A 21 22.25 -20.23 -22.45
N MET A 22 23.23 -20.34 -21.54
CA MET A 22 23.09 -19.81 -20.17
C MET A 22 22.98 -18.29 -20.14
N ALA A 23 23.75 -17.59 -20.98
CA ALA A 23 23.64 -16.14 -21.13
C ALA A 23 22.27 -15.73 -21.68
N ALA A 24 21.79 -16.41 -22.72
CA ALA A 24 20.46 -16.17 -23.28
C ALA A 24 19.34 -16.48 -22.28
N ALA A 25 19.42 -17.61 -21.57
CA ALA A 25 18.46 -17.98 -20.54
C ALA A 25 18.48 -16.99 -19.37
N GLY A 26 19.67 -16.58 -18.93
CA GLY A 26 19.84 -15.57 -17.89
C GLY A 26 19.24 -14.22 -18.28
N THR A 27 19.46 -13.81 -19.53
CA THR A 27 18.85 -12.58 -20.06
C THR A 27 17.32 -12.69 -20.09
N VAL A 28 16.76 -13.79 -20.58
CA VAL A 28 15.30 -14.01 -20.58
C VAL A 28 14.75 -14.02 -19.18
N LEU A 29 15.38 -14.75 -18.23
CA LEU A 29 14.95 -14.79 -16.83
C LEU A 29 15.06 -13.44 -16.13
N THR A 30 16.01 -12.58 -16.54
CA THR A 30 16.15 -11.23 -16.02
C THR A 30 15.05 -10.30 -16.57
N PHE A 31 14.60 -10.48 -17.81
CA PHE A 31 13.60 -9.62 -18.44
C PHE A 31 12.15 -10.09 -18.24
N VAL A 32 11.91 -11.38 -17.99
CA VAL A 32 10.55 -11.90 -17.73
C VAL A 32 9.87 -11.19 -16.53
N PRO A 33 10.53 -10.94 -15.39
CA PRO A 33 9.94 -10.12 -14.35
C PRO A 33 9.61 -8.69 -14.81
N PHE A 34 10.44 -8.09 -15.67
CA PHE A 34 10.24 -6.72 -16.14
C PHE A 34 9.06 -6.57 -17.11
N VAL A 35 8.73 -7.58 -17.88
CA VAL A 35 7.54 -7.56 -18.74
C VAL A 35 6.26 -7.53 -17.90
N ASP A 36 6.21 -8.27 -16.80
CA ASP A 36 5.10 -8.19 -15.84
C ASP A 36 5.15 -6.92 -14.97
N TRP A 37 6.35 -6.42 -14.66
CA TRP A 37 6.54 -5.17 -13.94
C TRP A 37 6.02 -3.94 -14.69
N GLY A 38 5.93 -4.00 -16.01
CA GLY A 38 5.26 -2.96 -16.79
C GLY A 38 3.82 -2.70 -16.37
N LYS A 39 3.12 -3.71 -15.83
CA LYS A 39 1.80 -3.57 -15.23
C LYS A 39 1.84 -2.83 -13.87
N PHE A 40 3.01 -2.79 -13.24
CA PHE A 40 3.23 -2.18 -11.94
C PHE A 40 3.83 -0.76 -12.03
N LEU A 41 4.30 -0.35 -13.21
CA LEU A 41 4.72 1.03 -13.40
C LEU A 41 3.50 1.94 -13.40
N PRO A 42 3.59 3.12 -12.78
CA PRO A 42 2.53 4.10 -12.84
C PRO A 42 2.21 4.38 -14.30
N ASN A 43 0.97 4.15 -14.70
CA ASN A 43 0.53 4.58 -16.03
C ASN A 43 0.43 6.10 -16.01
N PRO A 44 1.22 6.84 -16.79
CA PRO A 44 1.18 8.30 -16.79
C PRO A 44 -0.17 8.87 -17.25
N THR A 45 -0.99 8.05 -17.91
CA THR A 45 -2.36 8.40 -18.33
C THR A 45 -3.43 7.97 -17.33
N ALA A 46 -3.06 7.30 -16.22
CA ALA A 46 -4.05 6.92 -15.22
C ALA A 46 -4.61 8.17 -14.54
N LYS A 47 -5.94 8.26 -14.48
CA LYS A 47 -6.60 9.31 -13.71
C LYS A 47 -6.18 9.19 -12.25
N VAL A 48 -5.79 10.31 -11.67
CA VAL A 48 -5.61 10.40 -10.22
C VAL A 48 -6.97 10.25 -9.58
N ALA A 49 -7.04 9.44 -8.52
CA ALA A 49 -8.30 9.26 -7.81
C ALA A 49 -8.87 10.62 -7.36
N SER A 50 -10.17 10.77 -7.54
CA SER A 50 -10.88 12.02 -7.31
C SER A 50 -11.16 12.26 -5.82
N ARG A 51 -11.66 13.45 -5.50
CA ARG A 51 -12.23 13.76 -4.19
C ARG A 51 -13.34 12.78 -3.85
N ALA A 52 -13.30 12.19 -2.66
CA ALA A 52 -14.29 11.20 -2.24
C ALA A 52 -14.74 11.41 -0.80
N LYS A 53 -15.94 10.91 -0.48
CA LYS A 53 -16.43 10.86 0.90
C LYS A 53 -15.60 9.86 1.71
N VAL A 54 -15.36 10.15 2.99
CA VAL A 54 -14.94 9.12 3.93
C VAL A 54 -16.17 8.28 4.26
N GLU A 55 -16.39 7.22 3.47
CA GLU A 55 -17.53 6.33 3.60
C GLU A 55 -17.19 5.16 4.53
N LEU A 56 -17.98 4.99 5.57
CA LEU A 56 -17.86 3.90 6.53
C LEU A 56 -18.48 2.60 5.96
N ALA A 57 -18.20 1.46 6.61
CA ALA A 57 -18.65 0.16 6.15
C ALA A 57 -20.19 0.01 6.09
N ASP A 58 -20.92 0.81 6.86
CA ASP A 58 -22.37 0.89 6.87
C ASP A 58 -22.96 1.82 5.78
N GLY A 59 -22.10 2.38 4.93
CA GLY A 59 -22.47 3.32 3.87
C GLY A 59 -22.65 4.76 4.34
N THR A 60 -22.51 5.04 5.64
CA THR A 60 -22.62 6.42 6.16
C THR A 60 -21.33 7.20 5.90
N GLN A 61 -21.45 8.52 5.75
CA GLN A 61 -20.31 9.40 5.66
C GLN A 61 -19.81 9.78 7.06
N ALA A 62 -18.50 9.70 7.29
CA ALA A 62 -17.90 10.15 8.53
C ALA A 62 -18.11 11.66 8.75
N ASN A 63 -18.45 12.04 10.00
CA ASN A 63 -18.68 13.43 10.39
C ASN A 63 -17.91 13.74 11.68
N VAL A 64 -17.37 14.94 11.77
CA VAL A 64 -16.54 15.38 12.93
C VAL A 64 -17.27 15.35 14.25
N LYS A 65 -18.60 15.54 14.24
CA LYS A 65 -19.42 15.58 15.47
C LYS A 65 -19.82 14.19 15.95
N THR A 66 -19.99 13.24 15.04
CA THR A 66 -20.55 11.92 15.35
C THR A 66 -19.51 10.80 15.42
N PHE A 67 -18.37 10.96 14.76
CA PHE A 67 -17.34 9.93 14.78
C PHE A 67 -16.63 9.94 16.16
N PRO A 68 -16.59 8.80 16.89
CA PRO A 68 -16.13 8.80 18.28
C PRO A 68 -14.64 9.14 18.42
N VAL A 69 -14.27 9.85 19.51
CA VAL A 69 -12.88 10.08 19.89
C VAL A 69 -12.18 8.76 20.18
N ASN A 70 -10.90 8.68 19.90
CA ASN A 70 -10.09 7.48 20.10
C ASN A 70 -10.68 6.24 19.41
N SER A 71 -11.08 6.38 18.17
CA SER A 71 -11.71 5.32 17.41
C SER A 71 -11.16 5.25 15.98
N SER A 72 -11.40 4.12 15.32
CA SER A 72 -10.99 3.96 13.94
C SER A 72 -11.94 3.07 13.14
N LYS A 73 -11.93 3.26 11.83
CA LYS A 73 -12.62 2.41 10.86
C LYS A 73 -11.77 2.19 9.63
N ALA A 74 -11.91 1.02 9.03
CA ALA A 74 -11.36 0.76 7.70
C ALA A 74 -12.24 1.42 6.64
N VAL A 75 -11.61 2.08 5.66
CA VAL A 75 -12.25 2.77 4.55
C VAL A 75 -11.62 2.31 3.25
N ILE A 76 -12.43 2.11 2.23
CA ILE A 76 -11.96 1.74 0.88
C ILE A 76 -11.81 3.02 0.04
N TYR A 77 -10.60 3.23 -0.49
CA TYR A 77 -10.35 4.36 -1.37
C TYR A 77 -9.19 4.07 -2.37
N PRO A 78 -9.33 4.41 -3.66
CA PRO A 78 -10.58 4.77 -4.32
C PRO A 78 -11.54 3.58 -4.37
N LYS A 79 -12.82 3.84 -4.12
CA LYS A 79 -13.88 2.84 -4.24
C LYS A 79 -14.32 2.78 -5.70
N THR A 80 -14.53 1.59 -6.22
CA THR A 80 -14.95 1.32 -7.59
C THR A 80 -16.23 0.49 -7.60
N ASP A 81 -16.84 0.35 -8.77
CA ASP A 81 -18.01 -0.52 -8.95
C ASP A 81 -17.62 -2.01 -8.97
N ASP A 82 -16.32 -2.33 -9.11
CA ASP A 82 -15.83 -3.70 -9.05
C ASP A 82 -15.53 -4.13 -7.60
N PRO A 83 -16.35 -5.06 -7.02
CA PRO A 83 -16.13 -5.55 -5.68
C PRO A 83 -14.79 -6.28 -5.48
N THR A 84 -14.21 -6.80 -6.55
CA THR A 84 -12.92 -7.50 -6.50
C THR A 84 -11.78 -6.52 -6.30
N LEU A 85 -11.80 -5.42 -7.04
CA LEU A 85 -10.83 -4.33 -6.88
C LEU A 85 -10.93 -3.69 -5.48
N ASN A 86 -12.13 -3.55 -4.94
CA ASN A 86 -12.34 -2.97 -3.62
C ASN A 86 -11.81 -3.85 -2.48
N LYS A 87 -11.50 -5.13 -2.74
CA LYS A 87 -10.85 -6.04 -1.76
C LYS A 87 -9.33 -5.95 -1.76
N GLU A 88 -8.73 -5.19 -2.67
CA GLU A 88 -7.28 -5.03 -2.71
C GLU A 88 -6.78 -4.35 -1.43
N SER A 89 -5.78 -4.93 -0.80
CA SER A 89 -5.20 -4.41 0.45
C SER A 89 -4.75 -2.95 0.33
N PHE A 90 -4.24 -2.55 -0.84
CA PHE A 90 -3.75 -1.20 -1.09
C PHE A 90 -4.85 -0.13 -1.21
N ARG A 91 -6.11 -0.55 -1.36
CA ARG A 91 -7.28 0.34 -1.32
C ARG A 91 -7.84 0.49 0.09
N THR A 92 -7.28 -0.23 1.07
CA THR A 92 -7.77 -0.22 2.45
C THR A 92 -6.98 0.78 3.28
N TRP A 93 -7.72 1.71 3.88
CA TRP A 93 -7.17 2.81 4.68
C TRP A 93 -7.72 2.78 6.09
N GLN A 94 -6.87 3.05 7.06
CA GLN A 94 -7.26 3.19 8.46
C GLN A 94 -7.60 4.66 8.71
N PHE A 95 -8.89 4.95 8.80
CA PHE A 95 -9.40 6.25 9.24
C PHE A 95 -9.45 6.26 10.76
N ILE A 96 -8.81 7.24 11.39
CA ILE A 96 -8.62 7.35 12.84
C ILE A 96 -9.08 8.72 13.32
N ARG A 97 -9.89 8.78 14.35
CA ARG A 97 -9.98 9.94 15.22
C ARG A 97 -9.01 9.74 16.37
N LEU A 98 -8.10 10.67 16.53
CA LEU A 98 -7.03 10.59 17.51
C LEU A 98 -7.58 10.46 18.94
N PRO A 99 -6.80 9.93 19.90
CA PRO A 99 -7.15 9.98 21.31
C PRO A 99 -7.10 11.42 21.84
N GLU A 100 -7.70 11.65 22.98
CA GLU A 100 -7.86 12.99 23.60
C GLU A 100 -6.53 13.71 23.75
N GLU A 101 -5.51 13.03 24.27
CA GLU A 101 -4.16 13.57 24.51
C GLU A 101 -3.44 13.99 23.22
N LEU A 102 -3.86 13.48 22.06
CA LEU A 102 -3.35 13.86 20.73
C LEU A 102 -4.29 14.81 19.98
N GLY A 103 -5.26 15.39 20.69
CA GLY A 103 -6.17 16.40 20.14
C GLY A 103 -7.43 15.85 19.49
N GLY A 104 -7.81 14.60 19.77
CA GLY A 104 -9.01 13.95 19.22
C GLY A 104 -10.33 14.58 19.62
N THR A 105 -10.36 15.41 20.69
CA THR A 105 -11.56 16.15 21.14
C THR A 105 -11.90 17.34 20.24
N LYS A 106 -10.96 17.80 19.42
CA LYS A 106 -11.20 18.91 18.49
C LYS A 106 -12.24 18.51 17.43
N ASN A 107 -13.08 19.47 17.06
CA ASN A 107 -14.05 19.29 15.99
C ASN A 107 -13.57 19.86 14.65
N ASP A 108 -12.30 19.67 14.38
CA ASP A 108 -11.64 20.07 13.14
C ASP A 108 -10.81 18.93 12.55
N ILE A 109 -10.25 19.15 11.37
CA ILE A 109 -9.51 18.12 10.65
C ILE A 109 -8.23 17.67 11.36
N SER A 110 -7.68 18.46 12.26
CA SER A 110 -6.46 18.11 13.01
C SER A 110 -6.66 16.90 13.93
N ALA A 111 -7.92 16.59 14.30
CA ALA A 111 -8.27 15.43 15.11
C ALA A 111 -8.26 14.11 14.33
N PHE A 112 -8.12 14.14 13.00
CA PHE A 112 -8.30 12.97 12.16
C PHE A 112 -7.06 12.63 11.36
N ARG A 113 -6.86 11.34 11.13
CA ARG A 113 -5.79 10.79 10.27
C ARG A 113 -6.34 9.69 9.39
N MET A 114 -5.73 9.53 8.22
CA MET A 114 -6.06 8.45 7.31
C MET A 114 -4.79 7.86 6.71
N TYR A 115 -4.43 6.66 7.15
CA TYR A 115 -3.23 5.98 6.75
C TYR A 115 -3.54 4.73 5.94
N SER A 116 -2.65 4.38 5.00
CA SER A 116 -2.70 3.05 4.37
C SER A 116 -2.65 1.97 5.45
N MET A 117 -3.50 0.96 5.34
CA MET A 117 -3.46 -0.19 6.25
C MET A 117 -2.35 -1.18 5.90
N VAL A 118 -1.63 -0.98 4.81
CA VAL A 118 -0.54 -1.86 4.40
C VAL A 118 0.68 -1.62 5.28
N CYS A 119 1.07 -2.65 6.02
CA CYS A 119 2.26 -2.62 6.86
C CYS A 119 3.53 -2.47 6.02
N LEU A 120 4.41 -1.56 6.43
CA LEU A 120 5.64 -1.24 5.70
C LEU A 120 6.67 -2.38 5.71
N HIS A 121 6.52 -3.39 6.58
CA HIS A 121 7.43 -4.53 6.64
C HIS A 121 7.18 -5.50 5.46
N LEU A 122 6.08 -6.27 5.49
CA LEU A 122 5.74 -7.29 4.49
C LEU A 122 4.25 -7.26 4.11
N TRP A 123 3.67 -6.05 4.05
CA TRP A 123 2.35 -5.73 3.50
C TRP A 123 1.14 -6.38 4.17
N CYS A 124 1.28 -6.92 5.38
CA CYS A 124 0.13 -7.30 6.21
C CYS A 124 -0.73 -6.07 6.52
N LEU A 125 -2.01 -6.28 6.80
CA LEU A 125 -2.88 -5.19 7.25
C LEU A 125 -2.71 -4.97 8.75
N TRP A 126 -2.29 -3.78 9.13
CA TRP A 126 -2.24 -3.35 10.53
C TRP A 126 -3.57 -2.74 10.97
N LYS A 127 -3.80 -2.65 12.29
CA LYS A 127 -4.99 -2.03 12.88
C LYS A 127 -4.62 -1.05 13.98
N TYR A 128 -5.47 -0.03 14.16
CA TYR A 128 -5.41 0.84 15.32
C TYR A 128 -6.08 0.19 16.52
N TRP A 129 -5.43 0.27 17.67
CA TRP A 129 -5.93 -0.24 18.94
C TRP A 129 -6.22 0.93 19.89
N PRO A 130 -7.50 1.17 20.23
CA PRO A 130 -7.91 2.29 21.08
C PRO A 130 -7.72 2.05 22.58
N ASP A 131 -7.32 0.84 22.98
CA ASP A 131 -7.16 0.46 24.39
C ASP A 131 -6.27 1.44 25.13
N PRO A 132 -6.56 1.82 26.40
CA PRO A 132 -5.81 2.82 27.16
C PRO A 132 -4.30 2.56 27.23
N GLY A 133 -3.88 1.31 27.28
CA GLY A 133 -2.47 0.91 27.32
C GLY A 133 -1.81 0.83 25.95
N ARG A 134 -2.56 0.99 24.84
CA ARG A 134 -2.03 0.86 23.49
C ARG A 134 -2.09 2.15 22.71
N LYS A 135 -3.26 2.65 22.36
CA LYS A 135 -3.53 3.86 21.55
C LYS A 135 -2.56 4.03 20.39
N ARG A 136 -2.31 2.97 19.67
CA ARG A 136 -1.33 2.88 18.57
C ARG A 136 -1.77 1.93 17.46
N GLY A 137 -1.15 2.02 16.29
CA GLY A 137 -1.27 1.01 15.25
C GLY A 137 -0.40 -0.20 15.56
N GLU A 138 -0.91 -1.41 15.33
CA GLU A 138 -0.14 -2.65 15.46
C GLU A 138 -0.38 -3.58 14.26
N CYS A 139 0.71 -4.16 13.75
CA CYS A 139 0.66 -5.18 12.73
C CYS A 139 0.71 -6.57 13.37
N PRO A 140 -0.30 -7.42 13.15
CA PRO A 140 -0.37 -8.72 13.80
C PRO A 140 0.67 -9.73 13.30
N CYS A 141 1.26 -9.51 12.11
CA CYS A 141 2.17 -10.48 11.51
C CYS A 141 3.54 -10.53 12.22
N HIS A 142 4.17 -9.38 12.46
CA HIS A 142 5.52 -9.32 13.04
C HIS A 142 5.68 -8.19 14.06
N GLY A 143 4.58 -7.65 14.58
CA GLY A 143 4.63 -6.71 15.70
C GLY A 143 5.15 -5.30 15.35
N SER A 144 5.11 -4.87 14.09
CA SER A 144 5.40 -3.46 13.77
C SER A 144 4.35 -2.55 14.39
N MET A 145 4.81 -1.47 15.05
CA MET A 145 3.94 -0.52 15.76
C MET A 145 4.07 0.87 15.15
N TYR A 146 2.94 1.57 15.04
CA TYR A 146 2.81 2.86 14.36
C TYR A 146 2.20 3.91 15.28
N ASP A 147 2.82 5.07 15.30
CA ASP A 147 2.32 6.26 15.98
C ASP A 147 1.08 6.80 15.24
N PRO A 148 -0.07 6.97 15.91
CA PRO A 148 -1.30 7.37 15.25
C PRO A 148 -1.31 8.83 14.78
N LEU A 149 -0.46 9.69 15.36
CA LEU A 149 -0.37 11.10 14.98
C LEU A 149 0.44 11.30 13.71
N THR A 150 1.55 10.58 13.57
CA THR A 150 2.55 10.77 12.51
C THR A 150 2.56 9.67 11.46
N GLY A 151 2.03 8.49 11.76
CA GLY A 151 2.15 7.29 10.92
C GLY A 151 3.53 6.64 10.96
N LYS A 152 4.46 7.14 11.78
CA LYS A 152 5.82 6.61 11.86
C LYS A 152 5.85 5.29 12.60
N ALA A 153 6.57 4.32 12.05
CA ALA A 153 6.88 3.08 12.76
C ALA A 153 7.92 3.36 13.85
N PHE A 154 7.61 3.01 15.11
CA PHE A 154 8.48 3.24 16.27
C PHE A 154 8.97 1.95 16.93
N ALA A 155 8.35 0.79 16.58
CA ALA A 155 8.77 -0.52 17.06
C ALA A 155 8.52 -1.60 16.03
N GLY A 156 9.17 -2.75 16.19
CA GLY A 156 9.10 -3.88 15.27
C GLY A 156 9.85 -3.65 13.95
N PRO A 157 9.79 -4.61 13.01
CA PRO A 157 10.64 -4.60 11.83
C PRO A 157 10.49 -3.37 10.93
N ALA A 158 9.29 -2.78 10.84
CA ALA A 158 9.07 -1.58 10.02
C ALA A 158 9.84 -0.37 10.55
N SER A 159 10.14 -0.30 11.85
CA SER A 159 10.90 0.80 12.45
C SER A 159 12.38 0.79 12.10
N LEU A 160 12.89 -0.34 11.60
CA LEU A 160 14.29 -0.50 11.19
C LEU A 160 14.55 0.06 9.79
N GLN A 161 13.51 0.40 9.06
CA GLN A 161 13.66 1.01 7.73
C GLN A 161 14.10 2.46 7.84
N ALA A 162 14.92 2.90 6.89
CA ALA A 162 15.34 4.30 6.83
C ALA A 162 14.17 5.22 6.46
N PRO A 163 14.09 6.44 7.03
CA PRO A 163 13.13 7.45 6.58
C PRO A 163 13.32 7.77 5.07
N PRO A 164 12.23 8.04 4.32
CA PRO A 164 10.83 8.07 4.75
C PRO A 164 10.10 6.71 4.71
N SER A 165 10.79 5.60 4.39
CA SER A 165 10.19 4.28 4.22
C SER A 165 9.60 3.69 5.50
N ASN A 166 9.88 4.29 6.65
CA ASN A 166 9.31 3.92 7.95
C ASN A 166 8.06 4.72 8.34
N VAL A 167 7.47 5.47 7.40
CA VAL A 167 6.25 6.26 7.62
C VAL A 167 5.14 5.77 6.70
N LEU A 168 3.97 5.50 7.28
CA LEU A 168 2.78 5.08 6.53
C LEU A 168 2.33 6.14 5.53
N ALA A 169 1.91 5.70 4.36
CA ALA A 169 1.24 6.57 3.42
C ALA A 169 0.00 7.20 4.05
N ARG A 170 -0.17 8.51 3.85
CA ARG A 170 -1.27 9.28 4.39
C ARG A 170 -2.08 9.93 3.28
N LEU A 171 -3.41 9.90 3.41
CA LEU A 171 -4.33 10.71 2.62
C LEU A 171 -4.67 11.98 3.40
N ASP A 172 -4.70 13.10 2.68
CA ASP A 172 -5.15 14.36 3.23
C ASP A 172 -6.67 14.41 3.25
N LEU A 173 -7.19 14.98 4.31
CA LEU A 173 -8.63 15.08 4.57
C LEU A 173 -9.06 16.55 4.57
N GLU A 174 -10.34 16.77 4.35
CA GLU A 174 -11.00 18.07 4.51
C GLU A 174 -12.39 17.91 5.12
N ILE A 175 -12.92 19.00 5.65
CA ILE A 175 -14.26 19.05 6.26
C ILE A 175 -15.11 20.05 5.46
N ASP A 176 -16.34 19.67 5.14
CA ASP A 176 -17.30 20.58 4.55
C ASP A 176 -18.06 21.42 5.62
N SER A 177 -18.89 22.34 5.17
CA SER A 177 -19.68 23.22 6.06
C SER A 177 -20.64 22.48 6.98
N SER A 178 -21.00 21.24 6.64
CA SER A 178 -21.87 20.36 7.44
C SER A 178 -21.09 19.50 8.43
N GLY A 179 -19.77 19.56 8.41
CA GLY A 179 -18.89 18.75 9.26
C GLY A 179 -18.60 17.36 8.69
N ASN A 180 -18.96 17.05 7.45
CA ASN A 180 -18.66 15.78 6.82
C ASN A 180 -17.21 15.75 6.35
N ILE A 181 -16.60 14.59 6.46
CA ILE A 181 -15.19 14.40 6.15
C ILE A 181 -15.03 13.85 4.74
N TRP A 182 -14.10 14.45 4.00
CA TRP A 182 -13.76 14.11 2.64
C TRP A 182 -12.29 13.78 2.49
N ILE A 183 -11.97 12.90 1.57
CA ILE A 183 -10.61 12.60 1.12
C ILE A 183 -10.28 13.58 0.00
N LYS A 184 -9.17 14.30 0.14
CA LYS A 184 -8.63 15.13 -0.95
C LYS A 184 -8.03 14.25 -2.04
N PRO A 185 -8.03 14.69 -3.30
CA PRO A 185 -7.27 14.03 -4.34
C PRO A 185 -5.81 13.91 -3.90
N PRO A 186 -5.21 12.71 -3.92
CA PRO A 186 -3.85 12.54 -3.49
C PRO A 186 -2.89 13.27 -4.43
N ASN A 187 -2.03 14.10 -3.86
CA ASN A 187 -0.92 14.75 -4.57
C ASN A 187 0.38 13.99 -4.27
N TRP A 188 0.54 12.86 -4.94
CA TRP A 188 1.69 11.99 -4.74
C TRP A 188 2.82 12.42 -5.68
N SER A 189 3.84 13.06 -5.14
CA SER A 189 5.07 13.21 -5.89
C SER A 189 5.91 11.93 -5.74
N PRO A 190 6.60 11.48 -6.79
CA PRO A 190 7.47 10.30 -6.73
C PRO A 190 8.54 10.40 -5.64
N ASN A 191 8.92 11.60 -5.25
CA ASN A 191 9.96 11.87 -4.27
C ASN A 191 9.42 12.19 -2.87
N GLY A 192 8.10 12.32 -2.72
CA GLY A 192 7.53 12.83 -1.48
C GLY A 192 7.58 11.87 -0.31
N ASN A 193 7.37 10.56 -0.52
CA ASN A 193 7.28 9.59 0.57
C ASN A 193 7.63 8.15 0.16
N GLY A 194 8.39 7.95 -0.90
CA GLY A 194 8.83 6.61 -1.32
C GLY A 194 7.71 5.67 -1.82
N ILE A 195 6.51 6.18 -2.10
CA ILE A 195 5.32 5.37 -2.34
C ILE A 195 5.02 5.28 -3.84
N VAL A 196 6.01 4.95 -4.62
CA VAL A 196 5.84 4.73 -6.06
C VAL A 196 4.83 3.59 -6.34
N GLY A 197 4.72 2.62 -5.44
CA GLY A 197 3.82 1.48 -5.59
C GLY A 197 2.34 1.81 -5.39
N TYR A 198 1.98 2.84 -4.68
CA TYR A 198 0.58 3.18 -4.39
C TYR A 198 -0.13 3.90 -5.53
N GLY A 199 0.59 4.61 -6.40
CA GLY A 199 0.00 5.35 -7.52
C GLY A 199 -0.90 4.50 -8.43
N ARG A 200 -0.61 3.21 -8.60
CA ARG A 200 -1.42 2.29 -9.40
C ARG A 200 -2.75 1.90 -8.75
N PHE A 201 -2.81 1.90 -7.41
CA PHE A 201 -4.00 1.48 -6.65
C PHE A 201 -4.99 2.62 -6.41
N LEU A 202 -4.58 3.85 -6.69
CA LEU A 202 -5.42 5.03 -6.62
C LEU A 202 -6.10 5.35 -7.98
N ARG A 203 -6.23 4.35 -8.85
CA ARG A 203 -6.96 4.46 -10.11
C ARG A 203 -8.45 4.23 -9.87
N GLU A 204 -9.24 5.02 -10.54
CA GLU A 204 -10.67 4.78 -10.76
C GLU A 204 -10.85 3.63 -11.77
#